data_d880019cfbd26e5be56086da8f7ae80b
#
_entry.id   d880019cfbd26e5be56086da8f7ae80b
#
_cell.length_a   1.000
_cell.length_b   1.000
_cell.length_c   1.000
_cell.angle_alpha   90.00
_cell.angle_beta   90.00
_cell.angle_gamma   90.00
#
_symmetry.space_group_name_H-M   'P 1'
#
loop_
_entity.id
_entity.type
_entity.pdbx_description
1 polymer ?
#
loop_
_entity_poly.entity_id
_entity_poly.type
_entity_poly.pdbx_seq_one_letter_code
_entity_poly.pdbx_strand_id
1 'polypeptide(L)'
;MLRVATRWLRIGAAIALVGSFGVAQDTTRWGTMSFNSIVDALERQQSGVRPQASYQVIREYRLSGANDSSANSHVIAEVDFRPPASTNYRIQKSSGSSRGQQVVRRVLDHEVEATSNGEQARTVINRENYDFNYIGEVVLDGRPCYLLGLKPKRKEKDLISGEVWVDKHSFLVRQIDGEVAKTPSWWLRKVRIKLTFADIDGTWLQTGMEAVADVRIIGPHTLTSRILDYRSAEVASSGTRIRSADRKQ
;
A
#
# COMPACT_ATOMS: atom_id res chain seq x y z
N MET A 1 -6.57 -48.23 -80.28
CA MET A 1 -6.11 -49.59 -80.31
C MET A 1 -5.65 -50.03 -78.92
N LEU A 2 -6.28 -51.04 -78.47
CA LEU A 2 -5.89 -52.17 -77.59
C LEU A 2 -5.45 -51.82 -76.18
N ARG A 3 -6.33 -52.11 -75.23
CA ARG A 3 -6.55 -53.38 -74.44
C ARG A 3 -5.57 -53.59 -73.31
N VAL A 4 -6.18 -53.58 -72.10
CA VAL A 4 -6.37 -54.72 -71.18
C VAL A 4 -5.08 -55.03 -70.38
N ALA A 5 -5.07 -55.14 -69.07
CA ALA A 5 -5.80 -55.99 -68.15
C ALA A 5 -5.41 -55.72 -66.70
N THR A 6 -6.43 -55.76 -65.90
CA THR A 6 -6.56 -56.25 -64.55
C THR A 6 -5.40 -57.12 -63.99
N ARG A 7 -4.97 -56.86 -62.74
CA ARG A 7 -4.83 -57.96 -61.77
C ARG A 7 -4.75 -57.41 -60.30
N TRP A 8 -5.58 -57.99 -59.53
CA TRP A 8 -5.69 -57.93 -58.07
C TRP A 8 -4.42 -58.44 -57.38
N LEU A 9 -4.00 -57.76 -56.27
CA LEU A 9 -3.58 -58.51 -55.10
C LEU A 9 -3.74 -57.68 -53.81
N ARG A 10 -4.34 -58.37 -52.86
CA ARG A 10 -4.63 -57.99 -51.50
C ARG A 10 -3.35 -57.93 -50.66
N ILE A 11 -3.49 -57.27 -49.50
CA ILE A 11 -2.87 -57.52 -48.19
C ILE A 11 -2.12 -56.32 -47.66
N GLY A 12 -2.59 -55.93 -46.46
CA GLY A 12 -1.78 -55.35 -45.42
C GLY A 12 -2.38 -54.14 -44.72
N ALA A 13 -3.39 -54.34 -43.86
CA ALA A 13 -3.77 -53.34 -42.89
C ALA A 13 -2.69 -53.22 -41.83
N ALA A 14 -1.96 -52.12 -41.87
CA ALA A 14 -1.13 -51.67 -40.73
C ALA A 14 -1.85 -50.53 -40.06
N ILE A 15 -2.52 -50.82 -38.94
CA ILE A 15 -3.07 -49.82 -38.04
C ILE A 15 -1.92 -49.19 -37.29
N ALA A 16 -1.47 -48.02 -37.74
CA ALA A 16 -0.59 -47.17 -36.96
C ALA A 16 -1.44 -46.48 -35.87
N LEU A 17 -1.37 -47.04 -34.66
CA LEU A 17 -1.82 -46.35 -33.43
C LEU A 17 -0.88 -45.16 -33.22
N VAL A 18 -1.30 -43.99 -33.72
CA VAL A 18 -0.73 -42.72 -33.32
C VAL A 18 -1.23 -42.47 -31.91
N GLY A 19 -0.41 -42.85 -30.93
CA GLY A 19 -0.60 -42.44 -29.54
C GLY A 19 -0.53 -40.92 -29.46
N SER A 20 -1.68 -40.28 -29.37
CA SER A 20 -1.76 -38.88 -28.97
C SER A 20 -1.28 -38.79 -27.53
N PHE A 21 -0.01 -38.46 -27.35
CA PHE A 21 0.46 -37.94 -26.08
C PHE A 21 -0.27 -36.60 -25.88
N GLY A 22 -1.43 -36.66 -25.22
CA GLY A 22 -2.04 -35.53 -24.62
C GLY A 22 -1.05 -34.99 -23.59
N VAL A 23 -0.37 -33.90 -23.93
CA VAL A 23 0.26 -33.03 -22.95
C VAL A 23 -0.91 -32.52 -22.11
N ALA A 24 -1.10 -33.15 -20.97
CA ALA A 24 -1.97 -32.57 -19.92
C ALA A 24 -1.33 -31.21 -19.62
N GLN A 25 -1.89 -30.15 -20.20
CA GLN A 25 -1.71 -28.82 -19.68
C GLN A 25 -2.32 -28.84 -18.27
N ASP A 26 -1.45 -28.98 -17.30
CA ASP A 26 -1.76 -28.74 -15.92
C ASP A 26 -2.08 -27.23 -15.81
N THR A 27 -3.28 -26.85 -16.26
CA THR A 27 -3.90 -25.61 -15.89
C THR A 27 -4.17 -25.75 -14.41
N THR A 28 -3.19 -25.35 -13.60
CA THR A 28 -3.38 -25.05 -12.19
C THR A 28 -4.54 -24.05 -12.15
N ARG A 29 -5.73 -24.59 -11.95
CA ARG A 29 -6.94 -23.84 -11.69
C ARG A 29 -6.73 -23.17 -10.34
N TRP A 30 -6.15 -21.99 -10.35
CA TRP A 30 -6.25 -21.06 -9.24
C TRP A 30 -7.74 -20.77 -9.12
N GLY A 31 -8.40 -21.49 -8.20
CA GLY A 31 -9.81 -21.26 -7.94
C GLY A 31 -10.00 -19.79 -7.64
N THR A 32 -10.81 -19.13 -8.43
CA THR A 32 -11.18 -17.73 -8.23
C THR A 32 -11.76 -17.64 -6.82
N MET A 33 -11.02 -16.99 -5.90
CA MET A 33 -11.54 -16.79 -4.55
C MET A 33 -12.84 -15.99 -4.61
N SER A 34 -13.79 -16.36 -3.79
CA SER A 34 -15.03 -15.58 -3.68
C SER A 34 -14.70 -14.18 -3.14
N PHE A 35 -15.48 -13.19 -3.53
CA PHE A 35 -15.34 -11.83 -3.01
C PHE A 35 -15.33 -11.78 -1.47
N ASN A 36 -16.22 -12.52 -0.83
CA ASN A 36 -16.27 -12.58 0.63
C ASN A 36 -14.97 -13.16 1.22
N SER A 37 -14.41 -14.21 0.59
CA SER A 37 -13.16 -14.81 1.04
C SER A 37 -11.97 -13.86 0.90
N ILE A 38 -11.96 -12.99 -0.13
CA ILE A 38 -10.93 -11.94 -0.30
C ILE A 38 -11.03 -10.93 0.85
N VAL A 39 -12.23 -10.44 1.16
CA VAL A 39 -12.43 -9.48 2.26
C VAL A 39 -12.10 -10.10 3.61
N ASP A 40 -12.50 -11.38 3.85
CA ASP A 40 -12.15 -12.10 5.08
C ASP A 40 -10.63 -12.24 5.25
N ALA A 41 -9.92 -12.52 4.16
CA ALA A 41 -8.46 -12.63 4.19
C ALA A 41 -7.80 -11.26 4.46
N LEU A 42 -8.28 -10.19 3.81
CA LEU A 42 -7.84 -8.82 4.06
C LEU A 42 -8.01 -8.45 5.54
N GLU A 43 -9.19 -8.68 6.13
CA GLU A 43 -9.47 -8.33 7.53
C GLU A 43 -8.57 -9.10 8.50
N ARG A 44 -8.34 -10.40 8.27
CA ARG A 44 -7.42 -11.20 9.09
C ARG A 44 -5.99 -10.66 9.01
N GLN A 45 -5.52 -10.30 7.81
CA GLN A 45 -4.16 -9.75 7.64
C GLN A 45 -4.03 -8.37 8.28
N GLN A 46 -5.01 -7.50 8.12
CA GLN A 46 -5.00 -6.17 8.75
C GLN A 46 -4.90 -6.23 10.28
N SER A 47 -5.53 -7.20 10.93
CA SER A 47 -5.44 -7.38 12.38
C SER A 47 -4.08 -7.91 12.82
N GLY A 48 -3.33 -8.60 11.94
CA GLY A 48 -2.00 -9.16 12.20
C GLY A 48 -0.84 -8.21 11.91
N VAL A 49 -1.04 -7.17 11.10
CA VAL A 49 0.02 -6.23 10.64
C VAL A 49 0.32 -5.14 11.67
N ARG A 50 0.59 -5.51 12.91
CA ARG A 50 1.12 -4.54 13.87
C ARG A 50 2.63 -4.77 13.99
N PRO A 51 3.45 -3.71 13.85
CA PRO A 51 4.87 -3.85 14.12
C PRO A 51 5.07 -4.40 15.53
N GLN A 52 5.73 -5.55 15.63
CA GLN A 52 6.05 -6.20 16.91
C GLN A 52 7.31 -5.62 17.55
N ALA A 53 8.15 -4.98 16.74
CA ALA A 53 9.41 -4.38 17.15
C ALA A 53 9.37 -2.85 16.97
N SER A 54 10.17 -2.16 17.77
CA SER A 54 10.40 -0.72 17.59
C SER A 54 11.17 -0.47 16.30
N TYR A 55 10.81 0.59 15.60
CA TYR A 55 11.53 1.04 14.42
C TYR A 55 11.61 2.56 14.37
N GLN A 56 12.54 3.06 13.57
CA GLN A 56 12.73 4.45 13.26
C GLN A 56 12.72 4.64 11.75
N VAL A 57 12.00 5.65 11.26
CA VAL A 57 12.02 6.04 9.85
C VAL A 57 12.38 7.50 9.71
N ILE A 58 13.18 7.81 8.69
CA ILE A 58 13.39 9.18 8.23
C ILE A 58 12.42 9.43 7.10
N ARG A 59 11.51 10.39 7.26
CA ARG A 59 10.51 10.78 6.26
C ARG A 59 10.75 12.17 5.73
N GLU A 60 10.62 12.29 4.42
CA GLU A 60 10.59 13.57 3.71
C GLU A 60 9.13 13.97 3.47
N TYR A 61 8.82 15.23 3.72
CA TYR A 61 7.53 15.85 3.41
C TYR A 61 7.77 17.06 2.52
N ARG A 62 7.03 17.16 1.41
CA ARG A 62 7.06 18.30 0.51
C ARG A 62 5.65 18.81 0.29
N LEU A 63 5.44 20.08 0.59
CA LEU A 63 4.21 20.81 0.26
C LEU A 63 4.49 21.75 -0.89
N SER A 64 3.61 21.75 -1.89
CA SER A 64 3.67 22.68 -3.03
C SER A 64 2.26 23.16 -3.37
N GLY A 65 2.14 24.44 -3.70
CA GLY A 65 0.94 25.03 -4.28
C GLY A 65 1.05 25.11 -5.80
N ALA A 66 0.00 24.81 -6.53
CA ALA A 66 0.01 24.88 -7.99
C ALA A 66 0.18 26.32 -8.50
N ASN A 67 -0.43 27.30 -7.81
CA ASN A 67 -0.45 28.72 -8.21
C ASN A 67 0.17 29.64 -7.16
N ASP A 68 0.61 29.10 -6.04
CA ASP A 68 1.11 29.87 -4.90
C ASP A 68 2.33 29.19 -4.27
N SER A 69 3.51 29.67 -4.60
CA SER A 69 4.77 29.20 -4.00
C SER A 69 4.94 29.64 -2.54
N SER A 70 4.10 30.55 -2.04
CA SER A 70 4.19 31.07 -0.68
C SER A 70 3.92 30.00 0.40
N ALA A 71 3.27 28.89 0.02
CA ALA A 71 3.03 27.74 0.89
C ALA A 71 4.10 26.64 0.76
N ASN A 72 5.02 26.73 -0.22
CA ASN A 72 6.00 25.68 -0.46
C ASN A 72 6.87 25.44 0.76
N SER A 73 7.00 24.18 1.13
CA SER A 73 7.89 23.78 2.24
C SER A 73 8.43 22.37 2.04
N HIS A 74 9.59 22.16 2.66
CA HIS A 74 10.29 20.89 2.68
C HIS A 74 10.69 20.59 4.12
N VAL A 75 10.28 19.43 4.64
CA VAL A 75 10.54 18.99 6.01
C VAL A 75 11.08 17.56 5.97
N ILE A 76 12.13 17.33 6.74
CA ILE A 76 12.63 15.97 7.04
C ILE A 76 12.39 15.73 8.52
N ALA A 77 11.66 14.68 8.83
CA ALA A 77 11.34 14.26 10.18
C ALA A 77 11.80 12.82 10.43
N GLU A 78 12.29 12.60 11.61
CA GLU A 78 12.54 11.28 12.19
C GLU A 78 11.29 10.89 12.96
N VAL A 79 10.75 9.71 12.65
CA VAL A 79 9.55 9.16 13.30
C VAL A 79 9.94 7.86 13.98
N ASP A 80 9.77 7.80 15.28
CA ASP A 80 10.07 6.66 16.14
C ASP A 80 8.76 5.95 16.51
N PHE A 81 8.69 4.66 16.22
CA PHE A 81 7.59 3.81 16.66
C PHE A 81 8.05 2.87 17.77
N ARG A 82 7.24 2.72 18.81
CA ARG A 82 7.43 1.76 19.90
C ARG A 82 6.14 0.99 20.17
N PRO A 83 6.20 -0.35 20.16
CA PRO A 83 5.04 -1.15 20.53
C PRO A 83 4.54 -0.83 21.96
N PRO A 84 3.24 -0.98 22.24
CA PRO A 84 2.21 -1.48 21.32
C PRO A 84 1.63 -0.42 20.39
N ALA A 85 1.74 0.88 20.70
CA ALA A 85 1.07 1.94 19.96
C ALA A 85 1.60 3.34 20.31
N SER A 86 2.90 3.51 20.46
CA SER A 86 3.51 4.81 20.73
C SER A 86 4.32 5.28 19.52
N THR A 87 3.96 6.44 18.99
CA THR A 87 4.70 7.10 17.93
C THR A 87 5.11 8.49 18.41
N ASN A 88 6.35 8.87 18.12
CA ASN A 88 6.87 10.22 18.35
C ASN A 88 7.60 10.68 17.11
N TYR A 89 7.75 11.99 16.94
CA TYR A 89 8.55 12.50 15.85
C TYR A 89 9.48 13.64 16.29
N ARG A 90 10.55 13.83 15.52
CA ARG A 90 11.48 14.96 15.65
C ARG A 90 11.79 15.52 14.26
N ILE A 91 11.56 16.81 14.07
CA ILE A 91 11.96 17.50 12.83
C ILE A 91 13.46 17.66 12.83
N GLN A 92 14.14 17.09 11.82
CA GLN A 92 15.58 17.20 11.63
C GLN A 92 15.95 18.41 10.78
N LYS A 93 15.16 18.67 9.71
CA LYS A 93 15.36 19.80 8.80
C LYS A 93 14.03 20.37 8.37
N SER A 94 13.95 21.67 8.21
CA SER A 94 12.80 22.34 7.61
C SER A 94 13.25 23.55 6.81
N SER A 95 12.59 23.80 5.67
CA SER A 95 12.81 24.95 4.82
C SER A 95 11.52 25.35 4.12
N GLY A 96 11.50 26.54 3.54
CA GLY A 96 10.31 27.10 2.89
C GLY A 96 9.42 27.86 3.87
N SER A 97 8.14 28.01 3.53
CA SER A 97 7.24 28.89 4.26
C SER A 97 6.86 28.33 5.65
N SER A 98 6.71 29.22 6.62
CA SER A 98 6.24 28.86 7.98
C SER A 98 4.84 28.24 7.97
N ARG A 99 3.96 28.71 7.08
CA ARG A 99 2.60 28.13 6.91
C ARG A 99 2.66 26.71 6.41
N GLY A 100 3.49 26.43 5.39
CA GLY A 100 3.67 25.08 4.86
C GLY A 100 4.29 24.14 5.90
N GLN A 101 5.30 24.59 6.65
CA GLN A 101 5.86 23.82 7.75
C GLN A 101 4.82 23.51 8.82
N GLN A 102 3.90 24.42 9.11
CA GLN A 102 2.80 24.19 10.04
C GLN A 102 1.80 23.14 9.55
N VAL A 103 1.53 23.09 8.23
CA VAL A 103 0.71 22.03 7.63
C VAL A 103 1.37 20.68 7.83
N VAL A 104 2.68 20.56 7.55
CA VAL A 104 3.42 19.30 7.76
C VAL A 104 3.40 18.88 9.23
N ARG A 105 3.59 19.83 10.18
CA ARG A 105 3.49 19.51 11.62
C ARG A 105 2.13 18.93 12.00
N ARG A 106 1.04 19.50 11.50
CA ARG A 106 -0.31 18.97 11.77
C ARG A 106 -0.50 17.54 11.22
N VAL A 107 0.11 17.22 10.07
CA VAL A 107 0.08 15.85 9.54
C VAL A 107 0.87 14.91 10.45
N LEU A 108 2.05 15.31 10.91
CA LEU A 108 2.84 14.53 11.85
C LEU A 108 2.12 14.34 13.20
N ASP A 109 1.51 15.39 13.74
CA ASP A 109 0.70 15.31 14.96
C ASP A 109 -0.45 14.33 14.79
N HIS A 110 -1.12 14.36 13.62
CA HIS A 110 -2.19 13.43 13.31
C HIS A 110 -1.70 11.98 13.16
N GLU A 111 -0.52 11.74 12.56
CA GLU A 111 0.10 10.41 12.50
C GLU A 111 0.39 9.85 13.92
N VAL A 112 0.82 10.71 14.85
CA VAL A 112 1.03 10.34 16.26
C VAL A 112 -0.30 10.01 16.95
N GLU A 113 -1.33 10.84 16.78
CA GLU A 113 -2.67 10.61 17.34
C GLU A 113 -3.29 9.32 16.80
N ALA A 114 -3.19 9.07 15.48
CA ALA A 114 -3.75 7.90 14.84
C ALA A 114 -3.13 6.57 15.31
N THR A 115 -1.90 6.59 15.80
CA THR A 115 -1.24 5.40 16.39
C THR A 115 -1.60 5.18 17.85
N SER A 116 -2.16 6.17 18.54
CA SER A 116 -2.55 6.03 19.93
C SER A 116 -3.78 5.14 20.11
N ASN A 117 -3.93 4.57 21.31
CA ASN A 117 -4.94 3.57 21.63
C ASN A 117 -6.37 3.99 21.28
N GLY A 118 -7.04 3.17 20.44
CA GLY A 118 -8.45 3.31 20.07
C GLY A 118 -8.72 3.99 18.73
N GLU A 119 -7.87 4.88 18.24
CA GLU A 119 -8.07 5.54 16.95
C GLU A 119 -7.81 4.59 15.77
N GLN A 120 -6.85 3.67 15.90
CA GLN A 120 -6.54 2.69 14.85
C GLN A 120 -7.74 1.83 14.46
N ALA A 121 -8.57 1.40 15.43
CA ALA A 121 -9.76 0.58 15.15
C ALA A 121 -10.76 1.31 14.25
N ARG A 122 -10.79 2.66 14.29
CA ARG A 122 -11.74 3.49 13.55
C ARG A 122 -11.36 3.69 12.08
N THR A 123 -10.08 3.44 11.73
CA THR A 123 -9.54 3.66 10.38
C THR A 123 -9.20 2.37 9.64
N VAL A 124 -9.23 1.22 10.31
CA VAL A 124 -8.95 -0.10 9.72
C VAL A 124 -9.87 -0.36 8.52
N ILE A 125 -9.30 -0.90 7.46
CA ILE A 125 -10.06 -1.31 6.26
C ILE A 125 -10.72 -2.65 6.54
N ASN A 126 -11.94 -2.61 7.06
CA ASN A 126 -12.76 -3.76 7.42
C ASN A 126 -14.25 -3.48 7.17
N ARG A 127 -15.09 -4.51 7.28
CA ARG A 127 -16.54 -4.40 7.12
C ARG A 127 -17.24 -3.55 8.19
N GLU A 128 -16.59 -3.29 9.31
CA GLU A 128 -17.12 -2.38 10.33
C GLU A 128 -17.11 -0.92 9.85
N ASN A 129 -16.05 -0.54 9.14
CA ASN A 129 -15.82 0.82 8.67
C ASN A 129 -16.29 1.06 7.23
N TYR A 130 -16.33 0.00 6.39
CA TYR A 130 -16.56 0.12 4.94
C TYR A 130 -17.57 -0.89 4.40
N ASP A 131 -18.33 -0.47 3.40
CA ASP A 131 -18.94 -1.36 2.42
C ASP A 131 -17.93 -1.54 1.28
N PHE A 132 -17.71 -2.79 0.88
CA PHE A 132 -16.80 -3.16 -0.19
C PHE A 132 -17.57 -3.55 -1.45
N ASN A 133 -16.97 -3.29 -2.62
CA ASN A 133 -17.38 -3.90 -3.87
C ASN A 133 -16.16 -4.41 -4.63
N TYR A 134 -16.34 -5.52 -5.33
CA TYR A 134 -15.28 -6.07 -6.19
C TYR A 134 -15.28 -5.31 -7.52
N ILE A 135 -14.11 -4.79 -7.91
CA ILE A 135 -13.94 -4.08 -9.18
C ILE A 135 -13.23 -5.00 -10.20
N GLY A 136 -12.19 -5.72 -9.76
CA GLY A 136 -11.46 -6.61 -10.66
C GLY A 136 -10.12 -7.04 -10.12
N GLU A 137 -9.29 -7.53 -11.04
CA GLU A 137 -7.91 -7.90 -10.81
C GLU A 137 -7.00 -7.01 -11.65
N VAL A 138 -5.94 -6.51 -11.05
CA VAL A 138 -5.00 -5.58 -11.68
C VAL A 138 -3.56 -5.93 -11.31
N VAL A 139 -2.60 -5.40 -12.05
CA VAL A 139 -1.19 -5.47 -11.70
C VAL A 139 -0.74 -4.10 -11.22
N LEU A 140 -0.21 -4.01 -10.01
CA LEU A 140 0.38 -2.81 -9.43
C LEU A 140 1.88 -3.07 -9.19
N ASP A 141 2.74 -2.29 -9.84
CA ASP A 141 4.20 -2.42 -9.74
C ASP A 141 4.69 -3.87 -9.93
N GLY A 142 4.15 -4.55 -10.96
CA GLY A 142 4.48 -5.94 -11.30
C GLY A 142 3.88 -7.00 -10.38
N ARG A 143 3.04 -6.63 -9.42
CA ARG A 143 2.38 -7.54 -8.48
C ARG A 143 0.88 -7.68 -8.74
N PRO A 144 0.35 -8.90 -8.80
CA PRO A 144 -1.08 -9.11 -8.98
C PRO A 144 -1.85 -8.68 -7.72
N CYS A 145 -2.89 -7.88 -7.90
CA CYS A 145 -3.73 -7.36 -6.84
C CYS A 145 -5.22 -7.58 -7.15
N TYR A 146 -6.01 -7.74 -6.11
CA TYR A 146 -7.45 -7.49 -6.17
C TYR A 146 -7.70 -6.00 -6.03
N LEU A 147 -8.55 -5.45 -6.88
CA LEU A 147 -9.02 -4.08 -6.80
C LEU A 147 -10.42 -4.06 -6.20
N LEU A 148 -10.55 -3.44 -5.04
CA LEU A 148 -11.82 -3.33 -4.33
C LEU A 148 -12.21 -1.86 -4.18
N GLY A 149 -13.49 -1.55 -4.34
CA GLY A 149 -14.04 -0.25 -4.00
C GLY A 149 -14.31 -0.15 -2.50
N LEU A 150 -14.03 1.02 -1.96
CA LEU A 150 -14.22 1.41 -0.56
C LEU A 150 -15.31 2.47 -0.45
N LYS A 151 -16.40 2.16 0.25
CA LYS A 151 -17.43 3.13 0.61
C LYS A 151 -17.52 3.22 2.13
N PRO A 152 -17.06 4.34 2.74
CA PRO A 152 -17.15 4.52 4.17
C PRO A 152 -18.58 4.46 4.69
N LYS A 153 -18.81 3.78 5.81
CA LYS A 153 -20.10 3.73 6.48
C LYS A 153 -20.39 4.99 7.30
N ARG A 154 -19.35 5.78 7.56
CA ARG A 154 -19.44 7.04 8.31
C ARG A 154 -18.74 8.17 7.56
N LYS A 155 -19.19 9.39 7.75
CA LYS A 155 -18.53 10.60 7.22
C LYS A 155 -17.52 11.13 8.23
N GLU A 156 -16.33 10.53 8.25
CA GLU A 156 -15.22 10.92 9.12
C GLU A 156 -14.01 11.37 8.28
N LYS A 157 -13.16 12.24 8.87
CA LYS A 157 -11.97 12.82 8.19
C LYS A 157 -10.89 11.78 7.89
N ASP A 158 -10.91 10.65 8.61
CA ASP A 158 -9.89 9.62 8.57
C ASP A 158 -10.32 8.40 7.72
N LEU A 159 -11.52 8.43 7.13
CA LEU A 159 -12.01 7.42 6.21
C LEU A 159 -11.90 7.91 4.76
N ILE A 160 -11.59 6.98 3.85
CA ILE A 160 -11.34 7.26 2.43
C ILE A 160 -12.42 6.58 1.59
N SER A 161 -13.12 7.35 0.75
CA SER A 161 -14.01 6.83 -0.30
C SER A 161 -13.24 6.69 -1.60
N GLY A 162 -13.07 5.48 -2.11
CA GLY A 162 -12.25 5.25 -3.30
C GLY A 162 -11.97 3.79 -3.54
N GLU A 163 -10.72 3.46 -3.78
CA GLU A 163 -10.28 2.12 -4.17
C GLU A 163 -9.10 1.66 -3.31
N VAL A 164 -8.99 0.34 -3.13
CA VAL A 164 -7.88 -0.33 -2.45
C VAL A 164 -7.34 -1.46 -3.29
N TRP A 165 -6.01 -1.53 -3.41
CA TRP A 165 -5.25 -2.60 -4.05
C TRP A 165 -4.77 -3.57 -2.97
N VAL A 166 -5.26 -4.79 -3.04
CA VAL A 166 -4.95 -5.87 -2.09
C VAL A 166 -4.09 -6.89 -2.79
N ASP A 167 -2.89 -7.12 -2.29
CA ASP A 167 -1.96 -8.12 -2.83
C ASP A 167 -2.58 -9.52 -2.82
N LYS A 168 -2.53 -10.25 -3.94
CA LYS A 168 -3.18 -11.56 -4.06
C LYS A 168 -2.54 -12.66 -3.23
N HIS A 169 -1.28 -12.51 -2.85
CA HIS A 169 -0.55 -13.54 -2.10
C HIS A 169 -0.62 -13.29 -0.59
N SER A 170 -0.37 -12.05 -0.18
CA SER A 170 -0.33 -11.69 1.24
C SER A 170 -1.65 -11.16 1.78
N PHE A 171 -2.59 -10.74 0.92
CA PHE A 171 -3.82 -10.02 1.28
C PHE A 171 -3.58 -8.73 2.06
N LEU A 172 -2.37 -8.18 1.96
CA LEU A 172 -2.04 -6.88 2.52
C LEU A 172 -2.40 -5.75 1.56
N VAL A 173 -2.76 -4.61 2.12
CA VAL A 173 -3.05 -3.40 1.34
C VAL A 173 -1.75 -2.85 0.79
N ARG A 174 -1.66 -2.70 -0.53
CA ARG A 174 -0.51 -2.09 -1.22
C ARG A 174 -0.73 -0.62 -1.55
N GLN A 175 -1.95 -0.26 -1.89
CA GLN A 175 -2.32 1.12 -2.21
C GLN A 175 -3.76 1.39 -1.82
N ILE A 176 -4.01 2.62 -1.42
CA ILE A 176 -5.34 3.21 -1.30
C ILE A 176 -5.33 4.49 -2.13
N ASP A 177 -6.36 4.73 -2.93
CA ASP A 177 -6.55 5.98 -3.66
C ASP A 177 -8.01 6.40 -3.59
N GLY A 178 -8.26 7.62 -3.13
CA GLY A 178 -9.63 8.12 -3.00
C GLY A 178 -9.70 9.49 -2.36
N GLU A 179 -10.88 9.85 -1.95
CA GLU A 179 -11.17 11.11 -1.30
C GLU A 179 -11.51 10.88 0.16
N VAL A 180 -11.08 11.78 1.04
CA VAL A 180 -11.50 11.73 2.44
C VAL A 180 -13.01 11.87 2.53
N ALA A 181 -13.66 11.03 3.35
CA ALA A 181 -15.11 10.99 3.47
C ALA A 181 -15.70 12.29 4.06
N LYS A 182 -14.87 13.05 4.77
CA LYS A 182 -15.20 14.37 5.32
C LYS A 182 -13.95 15.26 5.26
N THR A 183 -14.05 16.43 4.64
CA THR A 183 -12.94 17.37 4.62
C THR A 183 -12.61 17.85 6.04
N PRO A 184 -11.30 17.89 6.40
CA PRO A 184 -10.88 18.25 7.77
C PRO A 184 -11.17 19.71 8.15
N SER A 185 -11.42 20.59 7.18
CA SER A 185 -11.66 22.01 7.41
C SER A 185 -12.63 22.60 6.38
N TRP A 186 -13.43 23.61 6.78
CA TRP A 186 -14.42 24.27 5.93
C TRP A 186 -13.81 25.02 4.72
N TRP A 187 -12.54 25.39 4.80
CA TRP A 187 -11.81 26.07 3.71
C TRP A 187 -11.23 25.09 2.67
N LEU A 188 -11.32 23.78 2.92
CA LEU A 188 -11.01 22.72 1.95
C LEU A 188 -12.31 22.29 1.25
N ARG A 189 -12.29 22.26 -0.09
CA ARG A 189 -13.41 21.74 -0.87
C ARG A 189 -13.35 20.23 -0.99
N LYS A 190 -12.15 19.72 -1.26
CA LYS A 190 -11.88 18.34 -1.58
C LYS A 190 -10.47 17.98 -1.16
N VAL A 191 -10.29 16.79 -0.66
CA VAL A 191 -8.96 16.23 -0.40
C VAL A 191 -8.92 14.83 -0.98
N ARG A 192 -8.11 14.64 -2.01
CA ARG A 192 -7.77 13.33 -2.56
C ARG A 192 -6.47 12.86 -1.92
N ILE A 193 -6.42 11.58 -1.56
CA ILE A 193 -5.25 10.98 -0.92
C ILE A 193 -4.92 9.67 -1.60
N LYS A 194 -3.63 9.47 -1.85
CA LYS A 194 -3.04 8.22 -2.29
C LYS A 194 -2.02 7.78 -1.26
N LEU A 195 -2.20 6.59 -0.70
CA LEU A 195 -1.28 5.96 0.24
C LEU A 195 -0.66 4.74 -0.41
N THR A 196 0.64 4.54 -0.23
CA THR A 196 1.36 3.36 -0.70
C THR A 196 2.00 2.62 0.46
N PHE A 197 2.01 1.28 0.38
CA PHE A 197 2.52 0.41 1.43
C PHE A 197 3.45 -0.63 0.83
N ALA A 198 4.50 -0.98 1.56
CA ALA A 198 5.42 -2.04 1.19
C ALA A 198 6.05 -2.68 2.43
N ASP A 199 6.63 -3.84 2.22
CA ASP A 199 7.52 -4.46 3.19
C ASP A 199 8.88 -3.76 3.16
N ILE A 200 9.35 -3.36 4.34
CA ILE A 200 10.70 -2.85 4.56
C ILE A 200 11.32 -3.70 5.67
N ASP A 201 12.29 -4.52 5.31
CA ASP A 201 13.00 -5.41 6.23
C ASP A 201 12.06 -6.24 7.13
N GLY A 202 11.01 -6.83 6.53
CA GLY A 202 10.02 -7.66 7.21
C GLY A 202 8.93 -6.87 7.96
N THR A 203 8.91 -5.55 7.86
CA THR A 203 7.88 -4.70 8.45
C THR A 203 7.02 -4.06 7.37
N TRP A 204 5.70 -4.32 7.40
CA TRP A 204 4.75 -3.72 6.47
C TRP A 204 4.43 -2.29 6.89
N LEU A 205 4.86 -1.32 6.10
CA LEU A 205 4.75 0.10 6.42
C LEU A 205 4.13 0.91 5.28
N GLN A 206 3.53 2.04 5.65
CA GLN A 206 3.21 3.09 4.69
C GLN A 206 4.51 3.74 4.22
N THR A 207 4.84 3.54 2.94
CA THR A 207 6.09 4.04 2.33
C THR A 207 5.93 5.39 1.68
N GLY A 208 4.70 5.75 1.29
CA GLY A 208 4.44 7.03 0.64
C GLY A 208 3.01 7.52 0.86
N MET A 209 2.87 8.83 0.69
CA MET A 209 1.59 9.52 0.67
C MET A 209 1.65 10.65 -0.36
N GLU A 210 0.56 10.82 -1.09
CA GLU A 210 0.27 12.01 -1.88
C GLU A 210 -1.13 12.49 -1.51
N ALA A 211 -1.23 13.72 -1.05
CA ALA A 211 -2.51 14.34 -0.72
C ALA A 211 -2.67 15.63 -1.53
N VAL A 212 -3.72 15.69 -2.37
CA VAL A 212 -4.08 16.88 -3.13
C VAL A 212 -5.32 17.50 -2.51
N ALA A 213 -5.15 18.69 -1.96
CA ALA A 213 -6.22 19.46 -1.33
C ALA A 213 -6.63 20.65 -2.20
N ASP A 214 -7.91 20.72 -2.58
CA ASP A 214 -8.48 21.92 -3.22
C ASP A 214 -8.84 22.94 -2.13
N VAL A 215 -7.99 23.96 -2.03
CA VAL A 215 -8.13 25.03 -1.03
C VAL A 215 -8.93 26.17 -1.64
N ARG A 216 -10.01 26.58 -0.95
CA ARG A 216 -10.83 27.73 -1.37
C ARG A 216 -9.93 28.96 -1.51
N ILE A 217 -10.10 29.71 -2.60
CA ILE A 217 -9.41 30.97 -2.92
C ILE A 217 -8.01 30.76 -3.53
N ILE A 218 -7.17 29.88 -2.95
CA ILE A 218 -5.76 29.74 -3.37
C ILE A 218 -5.48 28.54 -4.25
N GLY A 219 -6.50 27.69 -4.48
CA GLY A 219 -6.41 26.56 -5.42
C GLY A 219 -5.75 25.30 -4.86
N PRO A 220 -5.35 24.36 -5.72
CA PRO A 220 -4.85 23.07 -5.30
C PRO A 220 -3.45 23.16 -4.68
N HIS A 221 -3.27 22.40 -3.59
CA HIS A 221 -1.99 22.18 -2.94
C HIS A 221 -1.73 20.68 -2.82
N THR A 222 -0.51 20.29 -3.08
CA THR A 222 -0.08 18.88 -3.01
C THR A 222 0.92 18.71 -1.88
N LEU A 223 0.62 17.79 -0.98
CA LEU A 223 1.54 17.30 0.05
C LEU A 223 1.96 15.89 -0.32
N THR A 224 3.26 15.66 -0.41
CA THR A 224 3.83 14.33 -0.59
C THR A 224 4.67 13.93 0.62
N SER A 225 4.67 12.64 0.96
CA SER A 225 5.65 12.09 1.89
C SER A 225 6.23 10.78 1.37
N ARG A 226 7.49 10.50 1.74
CA ARG A 226 8.17 9.24 1.44
C ARG A 226 9.18 8.90 2.52
N ILE A 227 9.44 7.61 2.70
CA ILE A 227 10.53 7.12 3.55
C ILE A 227 11.86 7.34 2.82
N LEU A 228 12.84 7.92 3.52
CA LEU A 228 14.22 8.07 3.06
C LEU A 228 15.15 7.01 3.65
N ASP A 229 14.90 6.62 4.91
CA ASP A 229 15.72 5.65 5.64
C ASP A 229 14.84 4.89 6.64
N TYR A 230 15.21 3.64 6.95
CA TYR A 230 14.55 2.78 7.92
C TYR A 230 15.60 2.11 8.80
N ARG A 231 15.32 2.01 10.10
CA ARG A 231 16.15 1.32 11.08
C ARG A 231 15.28 0.52 12.04
N SER A 232 15.55 -0.77 12.14
CA SER A 232 14.96 -1.58 13.21
C SER A 232 15.71 -1.36 14.53
N ALA A 233 15.03 -1.54 15.68
CA ALA A 233 15.64 -1.36 17.00
C ALA A 233 16.78 -2.34 17.27
N GLU A 234 16.78 -3.52 16.64
CA GLU A 234 17.84 -4.53 16.79
C GLU A 234 19.20 -4.03 16.26
N VAL A 235 19.18 -3.27 15.15
CA VAL A 235 20.40 -2.69 14.55
C VAL A 235 20.95 -1.54 15.39
N ALA A 236 20.08 -0.77 16.05
CA ALA A 236 20.49 0.34 16.90
C ALA A 236 21.23 -0.14 18.18
N SER A 237 20.87 -1.31 18.72
CA SER A 237 21.53 -1.89 19.90
C SER A 237 22.91 -2.47 19.59
N SER A 238 23.18 -2.95 18.38
CA SER A 238 24.48 -3.49 17.97
C SER A 238 25.52 -2.40 17.69
N GLY A 239 25.10 -1.21 17.26
CA GLY A 239 25.99 -0.08 17.01
C GLY A 239 26.58 0.59 18.26
N THR A 240 25.95 0.40 19.43
CA THR A 240 26.41 1.01 20.69
C THR A 240 27.44 0.14 21.43
N ARG A 241 27.58 -1.15 21.07
CA ARG A 241 28.53 -2.07 21.73
C ARG A 241 29.99 -1.95 21.27
N ILE A 242 30.30 -1.25 20.21
CA ILE A 242 31.68 -1.15 19.66
C ILE A 242 32.47 0.00 20.29
N ARG A 243 31.90 0.89 21.10
CA ARG A 243 32.58 2.07 21.65
C ARG A 243 33.05 1.98 23.11
N SER A 244 32.87 0.85 23.78
CA SER A 244 33.26 0.71 25.21
C SER A 244 34.43 -0.23 25.49
N ALA A 245 35.16 -0.74 24.45
CA ALA A 245 36.24 -1.70 24.65
C ALA A 245 37.66 -1.12 24.47
N ASP A 246 37.84 0.17 24.28
CA ASP A 246 39.19 0.76 24.13
C ASP A 246 39.42 1.96 25.06
N ARG A 247 39.47 1.68 26.37
CA ARG A 247 40.14 2.56 27.32
C ARG A 247 40.50 1.84 28.61
N LYS A 248 41.52 0.98 28.55
CA LYS A 248 42.40 0.65 29.68
C LYS A 248 43.66 -0.04 29.15
N GLN A 249 44.68 0.73 28.91
CA GLN A 249 46.10 0.50 29.31
C GLN A 249 46.86 1.81 29.18
#